data_4dcc25b791800cd0cf36147e306e3a54
#
_entry.id   4dcc25b791800cd0cf36147e306e3a54
#
_cell.length_a   1.000
_cell.length_b   1.000
_cell.length_c   1.000
_cell.angle_alpha   90.00
_cell.angle_beta   90.00
_cell.angle_gamma   90.00
#
_symmetry.space_group_name_H-M   'P 1'
#
loop_
_entity.id
_entity.type
_entity.pdbx_description
1 polymer ?
#
loop_
_entity_poly.entity_id
_entity_poly.type
_entity_poly.pdbx_seq_one_letter_code
_entity_poly.pdbx_strand_id
1 'polypeptide(L)'
;IGRSEGCEIEFELAPKSNSTIRKIKVYTTRPDTLMGATFLAICPEHKLSREINDTSIQSFIKNLSNSVSEADIATAEKIGIFTGLYVLHPISREKIPIWIANYVLAGYGEGAIMAVPAHDERDYEFAKKYKLPIKQVIKNDIGVDEFAFTGEGTLINSDEFNEMESSSAQKVITEKIESLHKGRGKVQYRLRDWGISRQRYWGCPIPMVHCQTCGDVPVNEKDLPIELPENIKIDGHGSPLKKMVDFIECKCPNCGGKAKRETDTLDTFFESSWYFARYASFNQNNAMLDERAKHWLPVDYYIGGIEHAILHLLYARFFNRILYDMNLVNNPEPFKKLLTQGMVLKNGTKMSKSKGNTVDPNELIKKYGADTARLFIMFAAPAEQSLEWSDKGIEGSHRFLKKLWSLTFIHQNNSEDEGSISEKEINNLRFKLHSTIKKVTDDLDRRNSFNTAISSIMELINAYTKSNNLRASSYKLRQEMFENVILMLNPFVPHISKALWENLRPDSPIENAQWPHADENALIKDEISIVLQVNGKLRASMLISTQDTEEEIKAKALLQENIKKYTNNNKIIKMIYVKNKLVNIVIKN
;
A
#
# COMPACT_ATOMS: atom_id res chain seq x y z
N ILE A 1 9.00 -3.42 1.65
CA ILE A 1 10.43 -3.60 1.94
C ILE A 1 10.55 -4.77 2.90
N GLY A 2 11.13 -5.88 2.43
CA GLY A 2 11.26 -7.09 3.24
C GLY A 2 12.38 -6.90 4.29
N ARG A 3 12.01 -6.72 5.56
CA ARG A 3 12.93 -6.84 6.67
C ARG A 3 13.15 -8.34 6.95
N SER A 4 14.40 -8.80 6.93
CA SER A 4 14.77 -10.15 7.31
C SER A 4 15.78 -10.12 8.46
N GLU A 5 15.55 -10.92 9.48
CA GLU A 5 16.51 -11.19 10.54
C GLU A 5 17.24 -12.47 10.18
N GLY A 6 18.54 -12.49 10.38
CA GLY A 6 19.38 -13.63 10.05
C GLY A 6 20.75 -13.53 10.71
N CYS A 7 21.66 -14.34 10.22
CA CYS A 7 23.04 -14.40 10.70
C CYS A 7 24.02 -14.19 9.54
N GLU A 8 25.00 -13.30 9.73
CA GLU A 8 26.19 -13.20 8.89
C GLU A 8 27.24 -14.16 9.45
N ILE A 9 27.70 -15.11 8.64
CA ILE A 9 28.60 -16.19 9.06
C ILE A 9 29.87 -16.14 8.22
N GLU A 10 31.03 -16.23 8.87
CA GLU A 10 32.34 -16.27 8.24
C GLU A 10 32.85 -17.71 8.12
N PHE A 11 33.12 -18.14 6.89
CA PHE A 11 33.78 -19.41 6.56
C PHE A 11 35.25 -19.14 6.23
N GLU A 12 36.17 -19.77 6.95
CA GLU A 12 37.61 -19.64 6.68
C GLU A 12 38.02 -20.52 5.49
N LEU A 13 38.83 -20.01 4.58
CA LEU A 13 39.43 -20.82 3.53
C LEU A 13 40.34 -21.89 4.15
N ALA A 14 40.27 -23.12 3.66
CA ALA A 14 41.12 -24.21 4.12
C ALA A 14 42.62 -23.90 3.86
N PRO A 15 43.54 -24.34 4.74
CA PRO A 15 44.97 -24.17 4.54
C PRO A 15 45.43 -24.72 3.18
N LYS A 16 46.41 -24.09 2.55
CA LYS A 16 47.01 -24.39 1.24
C LYS A 16 46.26 -23.78 0.03
N SER A 17 45.31 -22.88 0.23
CA SER A 17 44.77 -22.06 -0.90
C SER A 17 45.76 -20.95 -1.24
N ASN A 18 46.09 -20.80 -2.53
CA ASN A 18 46.92 -19.68 -3.03
C ASN A 18 46.14 -18.35 -3.20
N SER A 19 45.04 -18.18 -2.48
CA SER A 19 44.18 -16.99 -2.54
C SER A 19 44.61 -15.94 -1.52
N THR A 20 44.46 -14.68 -1.87
CA THR A 20 44.61 -13.53 -0.95
C THR A 20 43.45 -13.46 0.03
N ILE A 21 42.29 -14.00 -0.35
CA ILE A 21 41.10 -14.07 0.47
C ILE A 21 41.26 -15.17 1.51
N ARG A 22 41.01 -14.83 2.75
CA ARG A 22 41.11 -15.77 3.90
C ARG A 22 39.77 -16.25 4.43
N LYS A 23 38.73 -15.47 4.20
CA LYS A 23 37.38 -15.70 4.71
C LYS A 23 36.33 -15.37 3.65
N ILE A 24 35.24 -16.12 3.64
CA ILE A 24 34.06 -15.87 2.83
C ILE A 24 32.90 -15.61 3.81
N LYS A 25 32.17 -14.53 3.62
CA LYS A 25 30.98 -14.19 4.40
C LYS A 25 29.73 -14.60 3.66
N VAL A 26 28.82 -15.23 4.38
CA VAL A 26 27.49 -15.57 3.90
C VAL A 26 26.44 -14.97 4.81
N TYR A 27 25.29 -14.64 4.27
CA TYR A 27 24.13 -14.25 5.05
C TYR A 27 23.02 -15.29 4.89
N THR A 28 22.45 -15.72 6.01
CA THR A 28 21.33 -16.65 6.01
C THR A 28 20.22 -16.19 6.95
N THR A 29 18.97 -16.38 6.55
CA THR A 29 17.79 -16.23 7.42
C THR A 29 17.47 -17.51 8.19
N ARG A 30 18.19 -18.62 7.87
CA ARG A 30 17.99 -19.95 8.44
C ARG A 30 19.30 -20.46 9.09
N PRO A 31 19.82 -19.79 10.14
CA PRO A 31 20.99 -20.28 10.84
C PRO A 31 20.77 -21.67 11.48
N ASP A 32 19.51 -22.05 11.76
CA ASP A 32 19.12 -23.38 12.23
C ASP A 32 19.55 -24.52 11.27
N THR A 33 19.72 -24.22 9.97
CA THR A 33 20.16 -25.20 8.99
C THR A 33 21.69 -25.28 8.81
N LEU A 34 22.47 -24.49 9.53
CA LEU A 34 23.93 -24.39 9.35
C LEU A 34 24.64 -25.74 9.38
N MET A 35 24.28 -26.66 10.29
CA MET A 35 24.88 -27.97 10.41
C MET A 35 24.59 -28.91 9.21
N GLY A 36 23.68 -28.51 8.34
CA GLY A 36 23.34 -29.16 7.06
C GLY A 36 24.05 -28.58 5.85
N ALA A 37 24.95 -27.60 6.04
CA ALA A 37 25.72 -27.01 4.95
C ALA A 37 26.73 -28.00 4.39
N THR A 38 26.57 -28.36 3.11
CA THR A 38 27.42 -29.37 2.45
C THR A 38 28.31 -28.81 1.35
N PHE A 39 28.02 -27.62 0.86
CA PHE A 39 28.89 -26.85 -0.03
C PHE A 39 28.65 -25.34 0.15
N LEU A 40 29.61 -24.54 -0.29
CA LEU A 40 29.44 -23.10 -0.46
C LEU A 40 29.27 -22.81 -1.94
N ALA A 41 28.32 -21.94 -2.28
CA ALA A 41 28.17 -21.45 -3.66
C ALA A 41 28.47 -19.94 -3.70
N ILE A 42 29.26 -19.51 -4.71
CA ILE A 42 29.61 -18.12 -4.93
C ILE A 42 29.16 -17.69 -6.32
N CYS A 43 28.86 -16.40 -6.50
CA CYS A 43 28.51 -15.85 -7.80
C CYS A 43 29.73 -15.76 -8.72
N PRO A 44 29.54 -15.70 -10.04
CA PRO A 44 30.63 -15.51 -11.02
C PRO A 44 31.48 -14.26 -10.78
N GLU A 45 30.85 -13.18 -10.27
CA GLU A 45 31.46 -11.88 -10.02
C GLU A 45 32.19 -11.80 -8.66
N HIS A 46 32.11 -12.82 -7.82
CA HIS A 46 32.75 -12.85 -6.51
C HIS A 46 34.27 -12.65 -6.62
N LYS A 47 34.86 -11.94 -5.65
CA LYS A 47 36.32 -11.65 -5.64
C LYS A 47 37.16 -12.91 -5.78
N LEU A 48 36.78 -14.02 -5.11
CA LEU A 48 37.48 -15.30 -5.18
C LEU A 48 37.45 -15.88 -6.61
N SER A 49 36.31 -15.74 -7.33
CA SER A 49 36.19 -16.23 -8.71
C SER A 49 37.20 -15.59 -9.66
N ARG A 50 37.57 -14.33 -9.38
CA ARG A 50 38.56 -13.57 -10.18
C ARG A 50 40.01 -13.97 -9.89
N GLU A 51 40.30 -14.55 -8.70
CA GLU A 51 41.66 -14.98 -8.33
C GLU A 51 42.00 -16.38 -8.88
N ILE A 52 41.01 -17.13 -9.38
CA ILE A 52 41.23 -18.49 -9.86
C ILE A 52 41.72 -18.46 -11.31
N ASN A 53 42.99 -18.85 -11.53
CA ASN A 53 43.65 -18.86 -12.84
C ASN A 53 43.46 -20.19 -13.59
N ASP A 54 42.33 -20.84 -13.48
CA ASP A 54 41.99 -22.04 -14.23
C ASP A 54 41.22 -21.67 -15.50
N THR A 55 41.69 -22.10 -16.67
CA THR A 55 41.09 -21.77 -17.97
C THR A 55 39.67 -22.29 -18.15
N SER A 56 39.35 -23.43 -17.58
CA SER A 56 37.99 -24.03 -17.66
C SER A 56 37.01 -23.21 -16.80
N ILE A 57 37.44 -22.79 -15.62
CA ILE A 57 36.64 -21.94 -14.71
C ILE A 57 36.42 -20.56 -15.30
N GLN A 58 37.46 -19.93 -15.87
CA GLN A 58 37.34 -18.62 -16.50
C GLN A 58 36.44 -18.67 -17.76
N SER A 59 36.51 -19.73 -18.54
CA SER A 59 35.62 -19.95 -19.68
C SER A 59 34.17 -20.12 -19.23
N PHE A 60 33.94 -20.86 -18.14
CA PHE A 60 32.61 -21.03 -17.55
C PHE A 60 32.02 -19.69 -17.07
N ILE A 61 32.79 -18.90 -16.33
CA ILE A 61 32.38 -17.56 -15.87
C ILE A 61 32.00 -16.66 -17.05
N LYS A 62 32.82 -16.63 -18.09
CA LYS A 62 32.58 -15.82 -19.30
C LYS A 62 31.29 -16.21 -20.03
N ASN A 63 30.98 -17.50 -20.09
CA ASN A 63 29.76 -18.00 -20.70
C ASN A 63 28.52 -17.62 -19.90
N LEU A 64 28.59 -17.60 -18.57
CA LEU A 64 27.49 -17.16 -17.72
C LEU A 64 27.22 -15.65 -17.83
N SER A 65 28.24 -14.83 -17.93
CA SER A 65 28.12 -13.36 -18.00
C SER A 65 27.40 -12.87 -19.27
N ASN A 66 27.31 -13.67 -20.30
CA ASN A 66 26.72 -13.31 -21.59
C ASN A 66 25.26 -13.71 -21.77
N SER A 67 24.63 -14.37 -20.82
CA SER A 67 23.45 -15.18 -21.19
C SER A 67 22.13 -14.90 -20.47
N VAL A 68 22.01 -14.18 -19.31
CA VAL A 68 20.70 -14.21 -18.62
C VAL A 68 20.38 -12.94 -17.82
N SER A 69 19.13 -12.45 -17.94
CA SER A 69 18.58 -11.47 -17.01
C SER A 69 18.28 -12.12 -15.64
N GLU A 70 18.26 -11.34 -14.56
CA GLU A 70 17.93 -11.85 -13.22
C GLU A 70 16.55 -12.55 -13.14
N ALA A 71 15.61 -12.18 -13.99
CA ALA A 71 14.30 -12.83 -14.06
C ALA A 71 14.36 -14.26 -14.62
N ASP A 72 15.31 -14.50 -15.52
CA ASP A 72 15.50 -15.81 -16.15
C ASP A 72 16.27 -16.78 -15.23
N ILE A 73 17.09 -16.25 -14.30
CA ILE A 73 17.86 -17.05 -13.32
C ILE A 73 16.93 -17.90 -12.41
N ALA A 74 15.75 -17.39 -12.07
CA ALA A 74 14.80 -18.09 -11.21
C ALA A 74 14.29 -19.40 -11.83
N THR A 75 14.11 -19.42 -13.15
CA THR A 75 13.56 -20.55 -13.92
C THR A 75 14.62 -21.37 -14.66
N ALA A 76 15.85 -20.85 -14.77
CA ALA A 76 16.94 -21.52 -15.47
C ALA A 76 17.45 -22.76 -14.71
N GLU A 77 17.94 -23.74 -15.45
CA GLU A 77 18.64 -24.90 -14.91
C GLU A 77 19.83 -24.47 -14.02
N LYS A 78 19.95 -25.07 -12.83
CA LYS A 78 21.03 -24.75 -11.89
C LYS A 78 22.33 -25.42 -12.38
N ILE A 79 23.31 -24.57 -12.74
CA ILE A 79 24.62 -25.01 -13.22
C ILE A 79 25.75 -24.35 -12.44
N GLY A 80 26.87 -25.07 -12.32
CA GLY A 80 28.06 -24.58 -11.63
C GLY A 80 29.31 -25.37 -11.94
N ILE A 81 30.44 -24.85 -11.43
CA ILE A 81 31.75 -25.50 -11.56
C ILE A 81 32.45 -25.52 -10.21
N PHE A 82 33.07 -26.63 -9.88
CA PHE A 82 33.87 -26.77 -8.66
C PHE A 82 35.19 -25.96 -8.79
N THR A 83 35.51 -25.19 -7.76
CA THR A 83 36.68 -24.30 -7.78
C THR A 83 38.00 -24.99 -7.41
N GLY A 84 37.97 -26.23 -6.94
CA GLY A 84 39.12 -26.91 -6.34
C GLY A 84 39.46 -26.43 -4.92
N LEU A 85 38.73 -25.45 -4.40
CA LEU A 85 38.96 -24.85 -3.09
C LEU A 85 37.91 -25.31 -2.07
N TYR A 86 38.27 -25.23 -0.81
CA TYR A 86 37.42 -25.60 0.33
C TYR A 86 37.43 -24.51 1.39
N VAL A 87 36.33 -24.41 2.12
CA VAL A 87 36.24 -23.66 3.39
C VAL A 87 36.10 -24.63 4.56
N LEU A 88 36.34 -24.13 5.75
CA LEU A 88 36.09 -24.84 7.00
C LEU A 88 34.75 -24.43 7.58
N HIS A 89 33.90 -25.38 7.90
CA HIS A 89 32.65 -25.13 8.60
C HIS A 89 32.92 -24.41 9.93
N PRO A 90 32.21 -23.34 10.28
CA PRO A 90 32.57 -22.50 11.43
C PRO A 90 32.50 -23.21 12.79
N ILE A 91 31.62 -24.23 12.92
CA ILE A 91 31.42 -25.01 14.13
C ILE A 91 32.17 -26.35 14.06
N SER A 92 31.79 -27.25 13.13
CA SER A 92 32.32 -28.60 13.04
C SER A 92 33.77 -28.67 12.52
N ARG A 93 34.26 -27.60 11.87
CA ARG A 93 35.60 -27.54 11.23
C ARG A 93 35.78 -28.52 10.05
N GLU A 94 34.71 -29.15 9.59
CA GLU A 94 34.71 -29.98 8.38
C GLU A 94 35.00 -29.14 7.13
N LYS A 95 35.65 -29.78 6.15
CA LYS A 95 35.92 -29.14 4.85
C LYS A 95 34.71 -29.15 3.97
N ILE A 96 34.29 -27.99 3.50
CA ILE A 96 33.16 -27.77 2.61
C ILE A 96 33.67 -27.26 1.26
N PRO A 97 33.33 -27.91 0.11
CA PRO A 97 33.77 -27.48 -1.22
C PRO A 97 33.12 -26.16 -1.64
N ILE A 98 33.87 -25.35 -2.41
CA ILE A 98 33.38 -24.08 -2.97
C ILE A 98 33.05 -24.30 -4.45
N TRP A 99 31.85 -23.91 -4.84
CA TRP A 99 31.36 -23.93 -6.21
C TRP A 99 31.05 -22.54 -6.74
N ILE A 100 31.32 -22.26 -7.99
CA ILE A 100 30.76 -21.09 -8.70
C ILE A 100 29.45 -21.54 -9.32
N ALA A 101 28.32 -20.85 -9.01
CA ALA A 101 26.99 -21.27 -9.45
C ALA A 101 26.20 -20.09 -10.03
N ASN A 102 25.37 -20.37 -11.04
CA ASN A 102 24.59 -19.38 -11.76
C ASN A 102 23.41 -18.79 -10.98
N TYR A 103 22.98 -19.43 -9.90
CA TYR A 103 21.81 -19.02 -9.12
C TYR A 103 22.15 -18.16 -7.88
N VAL A 104 23.44 -17.87 -7.67
CA VAL A 104 23.92 -17.00 -6.59
C VAL A 104 24.01 -15.55 -7.12
N LEU A 105 23.27 -14.66 -6.49
CA LEU A 105 23.22 -13.25 -6.90
C LEU A 105 24.31 -12.42 -6.24
N ALA A 106 25.02 -11.60 -7.00
CA ALA A 106 26.07 -10.71 -6.49
C ALA A 106 25.55 -9.65 -5.51
N GLY A 107 24.30 -9.23 -5.64
CA GLY A 107 23.64 -8.23 -4.78
C GLY A 107 23.05 -8.77 -3.47
N TYR A 108 23.17 -10.06 -3.19
CA TYR A 108 22.67 -10.67 -1.95
C TYR A 108 23.82 -11.21 -1.10
N GLY A 109 23.90 -10.75 0.16
CA GLY A 109 25.06 -11.00 0.98
C GLY A 109 26.32 -10.35 0.37
N GLU A 110 27.43 -11.08 0.31
CA GLU A 110 28.65 -10.70 -0.42
C GLU A 110 28.80 -11.53 -1.72
N GLY A 111 27.70 -12.00 -2.31
CA GLY A 111 27.73 -12.86 -3.49
C GLY A 111 28.13 -14.30 -3.17
N ALA A 112 27.87 -14.77 -1.95
CA ALA A 112 28.12 -16.13 -1.48
C ALA A 112 26.95 -16.62 -0.61
N ILE A 113 26.66 -17.91 -0.70
CA ILE A 113 25.64 -18.59 0.12
C ILE A 113 26.22 -19.87 0.71
N MET A 114 25.79 -20.23 1.91
CA MET A 114 25.91 -21.60 2.40
C MET A 114 24.77 -22.43 1.79
N ALA A 115 25.12 -23.51 1.15
CA ALA A 115 24.16 -24.38 0.52
C ALA A 115 23.73 -25.50 1.46
N VAL A 116 22.41 -25.63 1.63
CA VAL A 116 21.78 -26.61 2.53
C VAL A 116 20.78 -27.48 1.76
N PRO A 117 21.23 -28.42 0.96
CA PRO A 117 20.40 -29.17 0.01
C PRO A 117 19.17 -29.85 0.60
N ALA A 118 19.23 -30.29 1.84
CA ALA A 118 18.09 -30.89 2.52
C ALA A 118 16.95 -29.89 2.82
N HIS A 119 17.23 -28.55 2.77
CA HIS A 119 16.33 -27.51 3.26
C HIS A 119 16.16 -26.28 2.32
N ASP A 120 16.75 -26.32 1.12
CA ASP A 120 16.54 -25.34 0.03
C ASP A 120 16.40 -26.08 -1.30
N GLU A 121 15.33 -25.79 -2.04
CA GLU A 121 15.01 -26.48 -3.31
C GLU A 121 16.09 -26.27 -4.39
N ARG A 122 16.67 -25.06 -4.47
CA ARG A 122 17.72 -24.73 -5.45
C ARG A 122 19.01 -25.49 -5.15
N ASP A 123 19.37 -25.56 -3.88
CA ASP A 123 20.54 -26.30 -3.42
C ASP A 123 20.34 -27.81 -3.60
N TYR A 124 19.09 -28.27 -3.41
CA TYR A 124 18.74 -29.68 -3.63
C TYR A 124 18.90 -30.10 -5.10
N GLU A 125 18.32 -29.33 -6.03
CA GLU A 125 18.46 -29.55 -7.47
C GLU A 125 19.94 -29.58 -7.88
N PHE A 126 20.70 -28.61 -7.39
CA PHE A 126 22.13 -28.52 -7.65
C PHE A 126 22.90 -29.73 -7.08
N ALA A 127 22.65 -30.08 -5.82
CA ALA A 127 23.31 -31.20 -5.17
C ALA A 127 23.01 -32.54 -5.86
N LYS A 128 21.76 -32.79 -6.29
CA LYS A 128 21.39 -33.97 -7.07
C LYS A 128 22.13 -34.03 -8.40
N LYS A 129 22.21 -32.94 -9.14
CA LYS A 129 22.90 -32.83 -10.43
C LYS A 129 24.39 -33.16 -10.32
N TYR A 130 25.06 -32.59 -9.30
CA TYR A 130 26.50 -32.72 -9.11
C TYR A 130 26.88 -33.82 -8.12
N LYS A 131 25.93 -34.62 -7.66
CA LYS A 131 26.09 -35.72 -6.70
C LYS A 131 26.80 -35.30 -5.43
N LEU A 132 26.41 -34.12 -4.91
CA LEU A 132 26.92 -33.58 -3.64
C LEU A 132 26.15 -34.20 -2.47
N PRO A 133 26.74 -34.23 -1.25
CA PRO A 133 26.06 -34.74 -0.08
C PRO A 133 24.80 -33.93 0.25
N ILE A 134 23.74 -34.62 0.70
CA ILE A 134 22.50 -34.01 1.21
C ILE A 134 22.39 -34.46 2.66
N LYS A 135 22.50 -33.50 3.61
CA LYS A 135 22.46 -33.77 5.05
C LYS A 135 21.20 -33.16 5.63
N GLN A 136 20.27 -34.00 6.05
CA GLN A 136 19.05 -33.56 6.74
C GLN A 136 19.38 -33.13 8.17
N VAL A 137 18.95 -31.91 8.55
CA VAL A 137 19.15 -31.36 9.90
C VAL A 137 17.85 -30.88 10.56
N ILE A 138 16.72 -30.93 9.85
CA ILE A 138 15.40 -30.71 10.43
C ILE A 138 14.59 -31.98 10.18
N LYS A 139 13.97 -32.50 11.24
CA LYS A 139 13.16 -33.71 11.19
C LYS A 139 11.89 -33.47 10.38
N ASN A 140 11.59 -34.36 9.46
CA ASN A 140 10.31 -34.48 8.81
C ASN A 140 9.92 -35.96 8.68
N ASP A 141 8.64 -36.26 8.49
CA ASP A 141 8.12 -37.63 8.43
C ASP A 141 8.30 -38.29 7.03
N ILE A 142 8.71 -37.54 6.01
CA ILE A 142 8.75 -37.97 4.61
C ILE A 142 10.19 -38.27 4.17
N GLY A 143 11.20 -37.75 4.87
CA GLY A 143 12.62 -37.82 4.45
C GLY A 143 12.96 -36.72 3.41
N VAL A 144 14.18 -36.79 2.87
CA VAL A 144 14.73 -35.84 1.89
C VAL A 144 15.17 -36.51 0.58
N ASP A 145 14.71 -37.71 0.32
CA ASP A 145 15.15 -38.47 -0.86
C ASP A 145 14.52 -37.98 -2.17
N GLU A 146 13.33 -37.42 -2.10
CA GLU A 146 12.57 -36.93 -3.26
C GLU A 146 12.59 -35.41 -3.42
N PHE A 147 12.64 -34.64 -2.32
CA PHE A 147 12.61 -33.15 -2.32
C PHE A 147 13.21 -32.56 -1.05
N ALA A 148 13.57 -31.27 -1.11
CA ALA A 148 14.02 -30.51 0.06
C ALA A 148 12.85 -30.21 1.01
N PHE A 149 13.08 -30.35 2.32
CA PHE A 149 12.13 -29.91 3.33
C PHE A 149 12.44 -28.47 3.76
N THR A 150 11.65 -27.52 3.30
CA THR A 150 11.85 -26.08 3.55
C THR A 150 11.16 -25.57 4.82
N GLY A 151 10.39 -26.42 5.51
CA GLY A 151 9.65 -26.08 6.73
C GLY A 151 10.54 -25.90 7.97
N GLU A 152 9.90 -25.53 9.06
CA GLU A 152 10.47 -25.52 10.40
C GLU A 152 10.17 -26.86 11.10
N GLY A 153 10.94 -27.18 12.15
CA GLY A 153 10.77 -28.41 12.92
C GLY A 153 11.86 -28.60 13.95
N THR A 154 11.98 -29.80 14.47
CA THR A 154 12.99 -30.18 15.46
C THR A 154 14.31 -30.53 14.78
N LEU A 155 15.42 -30.02 15.28
CA LEU A 155 16.75 -30.26 14.74
C LEU A 155 17.23 -31.70 15.04
N ILE A 156 17.87 -32.30 14.02
CA ILE A 156 18.56 -33.60 14.07
C ILE A 156 19.92 -33.45 13.39
N ASN A 157 20.85 -34.37 13.61
CA ASN A 157 22.18 -34.37 12.99
C ASN A 157 22.95 -33.05 13.13
N SER A 158 22.69 -32.33 14.22
CA SER A 158 23.15 -30.96 14.48
C SER A 158 23.95 -30.85 15.80
N ASP A 159 24.58 -31.92 16.25
CA ASP A 159 25.40 -32.03 17.44
C ASP A 159 24.70 -31.49 18.71
N GLU A 160 25.26 -30.49 19.37
CA GLU A 160 24.70 -29.88 20.57
C GLU A 160 23.34 -29.19 20.37
N PHE A 161 22.89 -28.99 19.13
CA PHE A 161 21.62 -28.35 18.79
C PHE A 161 20.50 -29.35 18.49
N ASN A 162 20.78 -30.66 18.58
CA ASN A 162 19.76 -31.69 18.39
C ASN A 162 18.60 -31.47 19.37
N GLU A 163 17.39 -31.85 18.91
CA GLU A 163 16.13 -31.76 19.66
C GLU A 163 15.62 -30.32 19.91
N MET A 164 16.33 -29.27 19.43
CA MET A 164 15.84 -27.90 19.50
C MET A 164 14.82 -27.64 18.36
N GLU A 165 13.79 -26.86 18.67
CA GLU A 165 12.91 -26.29 17.67
C GLU A 165 13.63 -25.22 16.83
N SER A 166 13.34 -25.14 15.52
CA SER A 166 14.01 -24.24 14.56
C SER A 166 14.10 -22.80 15.08
N SER A 167 13.02 -22.25 15.63
CA SER A 167 12.97 -20.87 16.14
C SER A 167 13.90 -20.60 17.33
N SER A 168 14.08 -21.61 18.19
CA SER A 168 15.02 -21.54 19.32
C SER A 168 16.46 -21.75 18.84
N ALA A 169 16.67 -22.71 17.94
CA ALA A 169 17.97 -23.03 17.37
C ALA A 169 18.57 -21.85 16.60
N GLN A 170 17.75 -21.07 15.87
CA GLN A 170 18.20 -19.85 15.18
C GLN A 170 18.92 -18.87 16.11
N LYS A 171 18.39 -18.68 17.32
CA LYS A 171 19.00 -17.78 18.32
C LYS A 171 20.28 -18.38 18.90
N VAL A 172 20.19 -19.63 19.37
CA VAL A 172 21.32 -20.31 20.02
C VAL A 172 22.51 -20.48 19.08
N ILE A 173 22.25 -20.86 17.81
CA ILE A 173 23.31 -20.98 16.80
C ILE A 173 23.92 -19.61 16.47
N THR A 174 23.09 -18.55 16.38
CA THR A 174 23.60 -17.19 16.17
C THR A 174 24.51 -16.76 17.32
N GLU A 175 24.08 -16.94 18.57
CA GLU A 175 24.89 -16.65 19.77
C GLU A 175 26.20 -17.47 19.80
N LYS A 176 26.14 -18.75 19.40
CA LYS A 176 27.33 -19.59 19.25
C LYS A 176 28.31 -19.04 18.24
N ILE A 177 27.83 -18.64 17.04
CA ILE A 177 28.67 -18.04 15.99
C ILE A 177 29.30 -16.73 16.47
N GLU A 178 28.56 -15.91 17.20
CA GLU A 178 29.09 -14.69 17.83
C GLU A 178 30.18 -14.99 18.87
N SER A 179 29.95 -15.96 19.74
CA SER A 179 30.92 -16.37 20.77
C SER A 179 32.23 -16.90 20.17
N LEU A 180 32.15 -17.53 18.99
CA LEU A 180 33.31 -18.03 18.24
C LEU A 180 34.00 -16.92 17.42
N HIS A 181 33.49 -15.71 17.41
CA HIS A 181 33.94 -14.60 16.55
C HIS A 181 33.93 -14.98 15.04
N LYS A 182 32.94 -15.79 14.64
CA LYS A 182 32.75 -16.26 13.26
C LYS A 182 31.55 -15.64 12.57
N GLY A 183 30.97 -14.60 13.14
CA GLY A 183 29.83 -13.89 12.57
C GLY A 183 29.01 -13.16 13.61
N ARG A 184 27.83 -12.74 13.23
CA ARG A 184 26.91 -12.00 14.10
C ARG A 184 25.49 -12.04 13.58
N GLY A 185 24.52 -11.84 14.47
CA GLY A 185 23.14 -11.54 14.09
C GLY A 185 23.07 -10.26 13.25
N LYS A 186 22.28 -10.26 12.18
CA LYS A 186 22.20 -9.14 11.24
C LYS A 186 20.79 -8.99 10.71
N VAL A 187 20.27 -7.78 10.79
CA VAL A 187 19.03 -7.41 10.09
C VAL A 187 19.40 -6.93 8.70
N GLN A 188 18.74 -7.47 7.69
CA GLN A 188 18.92 -7.07 6.31
C GLN A 188 17.58 -6.67 5.69
N TYR A 189 17.60 -5.66 4.83
CA TYR A 189 16.41 -5.23 4.09
C TYR A 189 16.59 -5.58 2.62
N ARG A 190 15.55 -6.18 2.02
CA ARG A 190 15.49 -6.38 0.56
C ARG A 190 15.20 -5.05 -0.12
N LEU A 191 16.20 -4.23 -0.24
CA LEU A 191 16.12 -2.97 -0.94
C LEU A 191 17.31 -2.90 -1.91
N ARG A 192 17.00 -2.78 -3.20
CA ARG A 192 18.01 -2.54 -4.24
C ARG A 192 18.37 -1.07 -4.26
N ASP A 193 19.59 -0.78 -4.69
CA ASP A 193 20.03 0.60 -4.92
C ASP A 193 19.13 1.27 -5.96
N TRP A 194 18.84 2.53 -5.72
CA TRP A 194 18.16 3.35 -6.69
C TRP A 194 19.16 3.87 -7.73
N GLY A 195 19.22 3.22 -8.89
CA GLY A 195 19.97 3.71 -10.04
C GLY A 195 19.31 4.95 -10.61
N ILE A 196 19.88 6.13 -10.38
CA ILE A 196 19.30 7.42 -10.78
C ILE A 196 19.66 7.85 -12.20
N SER A 197 20.64 7.22 -12.82
CA SER A 197 21.19 7.59 -14.13
C SER A 197 20.39 6.98 -15.28
N ARG A 198 20.07 7.77 -16.30
CA ARG A 198 19.35 7.34 -17.51
C ARG A 198 20.05 7.83 -18.78
N GLN A 199 20.25 6.93 -19.74
CA GLN A 199 20.84 7.19 -21.05
C GLN A 199 19.79 7.73 -22.02
N ARG A 200 19.24 8.90 -21.69
CA ARG A 200 18.20 9.57 -22.50
C ARG A 200 18.37 11.10 -22.42
N TYR A 201 17.85 11.79 -23.42
CA TYR A 201 17.88 13.25 -23.47
C TYR A 201 16.94 13.87 -22.40
N TRP A 202 15.69 13.40 -22.35
CA TRP A 202 14.68 14.00 -21.48
C TRP A 202 14.88 13.61 -20.01
N GLY A 203 15.22 14.58 -19.22
CA GLY A 203 15.48 14.46 -17.79
C GLY A 203 16.38 15.60 -17.31
N CYS A 204 16.51 15.77 -16.01
CA CYS A 204 17.43 16.74 -15.42
C CYS A 204 18.88 16.27 -15.64
N PRO A 205 19.78 17.10 -16.20
CA PRO A 205 21.18 16.73 -16.37
C PRO A 205 21.86 16.45 -15.03
N ILE A 206 22.71 15.43 -14.99
CA ILE A 206 23.51 15.12 -13.80
C ILE A 206 24.70 16.08 -13.74
N PRO A 207 24.86 16.88 -12.66
CA PRO A 207 25.86 17.94 -12.61
C PRO A 207 27.25 17.41 -12.22
N MET A 208 27.79 16.49 -13.05
CA MET A 208 29.08 15.85 -12.82
C MET A 208 30.00 16.02 -14.03
N VAL A 209 31.30 16.04 -13.77
CA VAL A 209 32.37 16.13 -14.78
C VAL A 209 33.37 15.02 -14.52
N HIS A 210 33.74 14.28 -15.55
CA HIS A 210 34.74 13.20 -15.52
C HIS A 210 36.10 13.74 -15.95
N CYS A 211 37.02 13.85 -15.01
CA CYS A 211 38.38 14.33 -15.22
C CYS A 211 39.39 13.17 -15.12
N GLN A 212 40.31 13.07 -16.05
CA GLN A 212 41.33 12.00 -15.98
C GLN A 212 42.25 12.12 -14.77
N THR A 213 42.49 13.34 -14.27
CA THR A 213 43.39 13.59 -13.13
C THR A 213 42.63 13.56 -11.79
N CYS A 214 41.41 14.15 -11.74
CA CYS A 214 40.67 14.38 -10.51
C CYS A 214 39.56 13.34 -10.26
N GLY A 215 39.28 12.46 -11.25
CA GLY A 215 38.13 11.55 -11.19
C GLY A 215 36.80 12.26 -11.43
N ASP A 216 35.74 11.83 -10.75
CA ASP A 216 34.42 12.41 -10.85
C ASP A 216 34.30 13.65 -9.95
N VAL A 217 34.02 14.80 -10.56
CA VAL A 217 33.98 16.11 -9.90
C VAL A 217 32.61 16.75 -10.10
N PRO A 218 31.94 17.27 -9.04
CA PRO A 218 30.72 18.03 -9.22
C PRO A 218 30.97 19.36 -9.93
N VAL A 219 30.00 19.79 -10.72
CA VAL A 219 29.99 21.13 -11.34
C VAL A 219 29.91 22.18 -10.22
N ASN A 220 30.60 23.31 -10.39
CA ASN A 220 30.51 24.41 -9.43
C ASN A 220 29.10 24.98 -9.37
N GLU A 221 28.66 25.44 -8.20
CA GLU A 221 27.33 26.04 -7.97
C GLU A 221 27.05 27.22 -8.91
N LYS A 222 28.06 28.06 -9.18
CA LYS A 222 27.94 29.22 -10.07
C LYS A 222 27.67 28.85 -11.54
N ASP A 223 27.95 27.61 -11.92
CA ASP A 223 27.79 27.08 -13.28
C ASP A 223 26.50 26.25 -13.42
N LEU A 224 25.61 26.27 -12.38
CA LEU A 224 24.30 25.69 -12.39
C LEU A 224 23.23 26.72 -12.80
N PRO A 225 22.14 26.28 -13.43
CA PRO A 225 21.81 24.91 -13.84
C PRO A 225 22.58 24.48 -15.11
N ILE A 226 22.77 23.17 -15.28
CA ILE A 226 23.19 22.62 -16.55
C ILE A 226 22.00 22.58 -17.49
N GLU A 227 22.05 23.34 -18.55
CA GLU A 227 20.98 23.41 -19.55
C GLU A 227 21.15 22.33 -20.61
N LEU A 228 20.03 21.71 -20.99
CA LEU A 228 19.98 20.77 -22.09
C LEU A 228 20.08 21.55 -23.44
N PRO A 229 20.89 21.09 -24.40
CA PRO A 229 20.96 21.74 -25.68
C PRO A 229 19.66 21.58 -26.46
N GLU A 230 19.14 22.67 -27.04
CA GLU A 230 17.86 22.64 -27.80
C GLU A 230 18.05 22.09 -29.22
N ASN A 231 19.23 22.29 -29.82
CA ASN A 231 19.52 21.87 -31.20
C ASN A 231 20.02 20.42 -31.26
N ILE A 232 19.13 19.47 -30.98
CA ILE A 232 19.43 18.04 -31.02
C ILE A 232 18.93 17.37 -32.30
N LYS A 233 19.74 16.43 -32.82
CA LYS A 233 19.29 15.50 -33.86
C LYS A 233 18.93 14.18 -33.23
N ILE A 234 17.66 13.78 -33.34
CA ILE A 234 17.16 12.49 -32.87
C ILE A 234 17.30 11.50 -34.02
N ASP A 235 18.27 10.59 -33.93
CA ASP A 235 18.53 9.55 -34.91
C ASP A 235 18.05 8.16 -34.53
N GLY A 236 17.24 8.06 -33.46
CA GLY A 236 16.58 6.86 -33.04
C GLY A 236 17.38 5.86 -32.18
N HIS A 237 18.68 6.08 -31.99
CA HIS A 237 19.54 5.16 -31.24
C HIS A 237 20.37 5.85 -30.15
N GLY A 238 20.14 5.47 -28.90
CA GLY A 238 20.87 5.93 -27.72
C GLY A 238 20.60 7.39 -27.32
N SER A 239 21.32 7.90 -26.32
CA SER A 239 21.20 9.29 -25.87
C SER A 239 21.84 10.25 -26.89
N PRO A 240 21.10 11.25 -27.40
CA PRO A 240 21.68 12.27 -28.31
C PRO A 240 22.82 13.04 -27.65
N LEU A 241 22.79 13.25 -26.33
CA LEU A 241 23.82 13.97 -25.58
C LEU A 241 25.22 13.35 -25.75
N LYS A 242 25.29 12.00 -25.86
CA LYS A 242 26.58 11.27 -26.08
C LYS A 242 27.24 11.57 -27.41
N LYS A 243 26.53 12.20 -28.35
CA LYS A 243 27.01 12.53 -29.69
C LYS A 243 27.34 14.02 -29.85
N MET A 244 27.08 14.85 -28.84
CA MET A 244 27.24 16.31 -28.88
C MET A 244 28.55 16.72 -28.23
N VAL A 245 29.60 16.90 -29.04
CA VAL A 245 30.94 17.29 -28.58
C VAL A 245 30.89 18.58 -27.77
N ASP A 246 30.13 19.57 -28.20
CA ASP A 246 29.98 20.89 -27.54
C ASP A 246 29.35 20.79 -26.16
N PHE A 247 28.50 19.80 -25.94
CA PHE A 247 27.90 19.51 -24.60
C PHE A 247 28.87 18.73 -23.70
N ILE A 248 29.63 17.80 -24.31
CA ILE A 248 30.50 16.87 -23.57
C ILE A 248 31.79 17.54 -23.11
N GLU A 249 32.47 18.27 -24.01
CA GLU A 249 33.77 18.84 -23.71
C GLU A 249 33.65 20.02 -22.73
N CYS A 250 34.38 19.95 -21.63
CA CYS A 250 34.38 20.98 -20.60
C CYS A 250 35.75 21.07 -19.91
N LYS A 251 35.90 22.06 -19.02
CA LYS A 251 37.05 22.17 -18.11
C LYS A 251 36.71 21.56 -16.77
N CYS A 252 37.64 20.86 -16.16
CA CYS A 252 37.52 20.33 -14.82
C CYS A 252 37.37 21.48 -13.81
N PRO A 253 36.34 21.48 -12.95
CA PRO A 253 36.17 22.50 -11.91
C PRO A 253 37.32 22.58 -10.90
N ASN A 254 38.05 21.47 -10.66
CA ASN A 254 39.14 21.41 -9.69
C ASN A 254 40.49 21.82 -10.28
N CYS A 255 40.89 21.23 -11.40
CA CYS A 255 42.25 21.44 -11.94
C CYS A 255 42.31 22.31 -13.20
N GLY A 256 41.16 22.69 -13.77
CA GLY A 256 41.08 23.48 -15.01
C GLY A 256 41.47 22.72 -16.30
N GLY A 257 41.90 21.47 -16.19
CA GLY A 257 42.27 20.60 -17.31
C GLY A 257 41.08 20.16 -18.15
N LYS A 258 41.36 19.56 -19.33
CA LYS A 258 40.31 18.97 -20.19
C LYS A 258 39.57 17.88 -19.46
N ALA A 259 38.26 17.92 -19.54
CA ALA A 259 37.35 16.96 -18.89
C ALA A 259 36.10 16.72 -19.74
N LYS A 260 35.31 15.76 -19.39
CA LYS A 260 34.05 15.43 -20.08
C LYS A 260 32.88 15.58 -19.11
N ARG A 261 31.82 16.27 -19.55
CA ARG A 261 30.56 16.37 -18.81
C ARG A 261 29.85 15.03 -18.85
N GLU A 262 29.12 14.72 -17.75
CA GLU A 262 28.18 13.61 -17.73
C GLU A 262 27.07 13.83 -18.76
N THR A 263 26.73 12.78 -19.50
CA THR A 263 25.73 12.80 -20.57
C THR A 263 24.44 12.08 -20.22
N ASP A 264 24.42 11.40 -19.09
CA ASP A 264 23.20 10.80 -18.57
C ASP A 264 22.35 11.88 -17.89
N THR A 265 21.05 11.65 -17.86
CA THR A 265 20.08 12.48 -17.14
C THR A 265 19.51 11.72 -15.94
N LEU A 266 18.93 12.44 -15.00
CA LEU A 266 18.31 11.83 -13.83
C LEU A 266 17.03 11.10 -14.19
N ASP A 267 16.73 10.05 -13.43
CA ASP A 267 15.47 9.31 -13.46
C ASP A 267 14.30 10.26 -13.17
N THR A 268 13.19 10.08 -13.84
CA THR A 268 11.95 10.85 -13.63
C THR A 268 11.50 10.86 -12.16
N PHE A 269 11.72 9.76 -11.44
CA PHE A 269 11.37 9.70 -10.01
C PHE A 269 12.25 10.60 -9.13
N PHE A 270 13.38 11.07 -9.62
CA PHE A 270 14.22 11.99 -8.88
C PHE A 270 13.50 13.33 -8.67
N GLU A 271 13.03 13.96 -9.73
CA GLU A 271 12.29 15.23 -9.66
C GLU A 271 10.93 15.04 -8.98
N SER A 272 10.23 13.95 -9.28
CA SER A 272 8.93 13.66 -8.67
C SER A 272 9.02 13.34 -7.17
N SER A 273 10.21 13.02 -6.66
CA SER A 273 10.41 12.73 -5.24
C SER A 273 10.28 13.93 -4.32
N TRP A 274 10.39 15.15 -4.84
CA TRP A 274 10.33 16.38 -4.06
C TRP A 274 9.48 17.49 -4.68
N TYR A 275 8.73 17.20 -5.75
CA TYR A 275 7.92 18.18 -6.48
C TYR A 275 6.97 18.97 -5.56
N PHE A 276 6.36 18.30 -4.57
CA PHE A 276 5.44 18.92 -3.60
C PHE A 276 6.15 19.98 -2.74
N ALA A 277 7.42 19.77 -2.39
CA ALA A 277 8.22 20.78 -1.69
C ALA A 277 8.57 21.95 -2.62
N ARG A 278 8.91 21.66 -3.88
CA ARG A 278 9.18 22.69 -4.87
C ARG A 278 7.96 23.55 -5.17
N TYR A 279 6.76 23.00 -5.21
CA TYR A 279 5.53 23.78 -5.37
C TYR A 279 5.32 24.80 -4.25
N ALA A 280 5.70 24.50 -3.02
CA ALA A 280 5.65 25.45 -1.92
C ALA A 280 6.62 26.63 -2.11
N SER A 281 7.67 26.46 -2.96
CA SER A 281 8.70 27.46 -3.26
C SER A 281 8.81 27.73 -4.77
N PHE A 282 7.70 27.70 -5.51
CA PHE A 282 7.65 27.65 -6.98
C PHE A 282 8.43 28.74 -7.71
N ASN A 283 8.54 29.95 -7.16
CA ASN A 283 9.25 31.08 -7.74
C ASN A 283 10.63 31.35 -7.10
N GLN A 284 11.18 30.39 -6.34
CA GLN A 284 12.52 30.50 -5.80
C GLN A 284 13.55 30.15 -6.89
N ASN A 285 14.43 31.09 -7.24
CA ASN A 285 15.42 30.91 -8.32
C ASN A 285 16.86 30.77 -7.79
N ASN A 286 17.11 31.08 -6.51
CA ASN A 286 18.46 31.08 -5.92
C ASN A 286 18.74 29.85 -5.04
N ALA A 287 17.71 29.09 -4.68
CA ALA A 287 17.82 27.89 -3.84
C ALA A 287 16.76 26.84 -4.22
N MET A 288 16.93 25.61 -3.78
CA MET A 288 15.97 24.56 -3.99
C MET A 288 14.63 24.87 -3.35
N LEU A 289 14.65 25.30 -2.09
CA LEU A 289 13.50 25.58 -1.24
C LEU A 289 13.72 26.87 -0.43
N ASP A 290 12.67 27.43 0.12
CA ASP A 290 12.70 28.52 1.09
C ASP A 290 11.78 28.22 2.31
N GLU A 291 11.65 29.17 3.23
CA GLU A 291 10.89 28.99 4.47
C GLU A 291 9.41 28.61 4.25
N ARG A 292 8.85 28.88 3.07
CA ARG A 292 7.49 28.44 2.71
C ARG A 292 7.37 26.93 2.68
N ALA A 293 8.42 26.21 2.24
CA ALA A 293 8.43 24.74 2.29
C ALA A 293 8.33 24.24 3.73
N LYS A 294 9.04 24.87 4.67
CA LYS A 294 8.96 24.51 6.11
C LYS A 294 7.57 24.79 6.71
N HIS A 295 6.88 25.82 6.21
CA HIS A 295 5.52 26.15 6.66
C HIS A 295 4.47 25.17 6.13
N TRP A 296 4.52 24.83 4.83
CA TRP A 296 3.50 24.02 4.17
C TRP A 296 3.68 22.51 4.32
N LEU A 297 4.90 22.05 4.60
CA LEU A 297 5.20 20.65 4.79
C LEU A 297 5.16 20.22 6.27
N PRO A 298 4.81 18.97 6.56
CA PRO A 298 4.46 17.88 5.63
C PRO A 298 3.09 18.06 4.98
N VAL A 299 2.87 17.48 3.79
CA VAL A 299 1.58 17.48 3.10
C VAL A 299 0.52 16.82 3.98
N ASP A 300 -0.63 17.48 4.16
CA ASP A 300 -1.67 17.00 5.08
C ASP A 300 -2.31 15.71 4.60
N TYR A 301 -2.58 15.60 3.29
CA TYR A 301 -3.24 14.44 2.72
C TYR A 301 -2.70 14.14 1.32
N TYR A 302 -2.08 12.99 1.16
CA TYR A 302 -1.48 12.56 -0.11
C TYR A 302 -2.25 11.39 -0.71
N ILE A 303 -2.70 11.55 -1.96
CA ILE A 303 -3.62 10.61 -2.62
C ILE A 303 -2.99 10.09 -3.90
N GLY A 304 -2.98 8.77 -4.08
CA GLY A 304 -2.45 8.15 -5.29
C GLY A 304 -2.70 6.65 -5.35
N GLY A 305 -2.35 6.04 -6.49
CA GLY A 305 -2.52 4.60 -6.69
C GLY A 305 -1.57 3.76 -5.83
N ILE A 306 -2.01 2.58 -5.44
CA ILE A 306 -1.22 1.63 -4.63
C ILE A 306 0.07 1.18 -5.33
N GLU A 307 0.12 1.21 -6.67
CA GLU A 307 1.29 0.85 -7.47
C GLU A 307 2.53 1.72 -7.18
N HIS A 308 2.32 2.92 -6.64
CA HIS A 308 3.42 3.82 -6.29
C HIS A 308 4.07 3.54 -4.93
N ALA A 309 3.56 2.58 -4.17
CA ALA A 309 4.05 2.27 -2.82
C ALA A 309 5.55 1.92 -2.79
N ILE A 310 6.03 1.14 -3.76
CA ILE A 310 7.44 0.70 -3.88
C ILE A 310 8.24 1.50 -4.93
N LEU A 311 7.65 2.53 -5.52
CA LEU A 311 8.28 3.43 -6.49
C LEU A 311 8.29 4.84 -5.94
N HIS A 312 7.41 5.72 -6.45
CA HIS A 312 7.35 7.13 -6.09
C HIS A 312 7.31 7.39 -4.57
N LEU A 313 6.46 6.68 -3.83
CA LEU A 313 6.32 6.91 -2.38
C LEU A 313 7.59 6.55 -1.60
N LEU A 314 8.27 5.47 -2.00
CA LEU A 314 9.54 5.08 -1.40
C LEU A 314 10.61 6.14 -1.66
N TYR A 315 10.72 6.59 -2.91
CA TYR A 315 11.72 7.60 -3.29
C TYR A 315 11.41 8.98 -2.67
N ALA A 316 10.14 9.39 -2.63
CA ALA A 316 9.74 10.64 -1.97
C ALA A 316 10.09 10.65 -0.48
N ARG A 317 9.88 9.54 0.23
CA ARG A 317 10.26 9.41 1.64
C ARG A 317 11.78 9.42 1.84
N PHE A 318 12.50 8.71 0.98
CA PHE A 318 13.97 8.70 1.01
C PHE A 318 14.53 10.11 0.74
N PHE A 319 14.05 10.77 -0.31
CA PHE A 319 14.51 12.12 -0.68
C PHE A 319 14.17 13.15 0.39
N ASN A 320 12.98 13.07 0.99
CA ASN A 320 12.59 13.97 2.08
C ASN A 320 13.47 13.83 3.32
N ARG A 321 13.99 12.61 3.61
CA ARG A 321 14.97 12.42 4.70
C ARG A 321 16.29 13.10 4.40
N ILE A 322 16.73 13.08 3.14
CA ILE A 322 17.92 13.85 2.72
C ILE A 322 17.67 15.35 2.92
N LEU A 323 16.51 15.87 2.49
CA LEU A 323 16.16 17.28 2.70
C LEU A 323 16.08 17.64 4.19
N TYR A 324 15.59 16.73 5.03
CA TYR A 324 15.54 16.90 6.48
C TYR A 324 16.95 16.95 7.09
N ASP A 325 17.85 16.04 6.71
CA ASP A 325 19.24 16.02 7.17
C ASP A 325 20.02 17.28 6.72
N MET A 326 19.61 17.87 5.61
CA MET A 326 20.12 19.16 5.11
C MET A 326 19.43 20.39 5.73
N ASN A 327 18.51 20.23 6.68
CA ASN A 327 17.70 21.29 7.32
C ASN A 327 16.85 22.13 6.34
N LEU A 328 16.48 21.55 5.20
CA LEU A 328 15.61 22.20 4.21
C LEU A 328 14.13 22.01 4.49
N VAL A 329 13.76 21.00 5.26
CA VAL A 329 12.41 20.72 5.74
C VAL A 329 12.43 20.37 7.23
N ASN A 330 11.28 20.55 7.94
CA ASN A 330 11.20 20.36 9.38
C ASN A 330 10.82 18.92 9.81
N ASN A 331 10.36 18.09 8.88
CA ASN A 331 9.86 16.76 9.19
C ASN A 331 10.57 15.69 8.33
N PRO A 332 10.94 14.53 8.93
CA PRO A 332 11.57 13.44 8.20
C PRO A 332 10.61 12.69 7.26
N GLU A 333 9.29 12.79 7.48
CA GLU A 333 8.26 12.19 6.64
C GLU A 333 7.53 13.28 5.84
N PRO A 334 7.34 13.10 4.52
CA PRO A 334 6.78 14.13 3.65
C PRO A 334 5.25 14.28 3.76
N PHE A 335 4.56 13.23 4.23
CA PHE A 335 3.09 13.15 4.24
C PHE A 335 2.58 12.82 5.64
N LYS A 336 1.57 13.57 6.13
CA LYS A 336 0.88 13.26 7.40
C LYS A 336 -0.08 12.08 7.24
N LYS A 337 -0.79 12.03 6.11
CA LYS A 337 -1.81 11.02 5.83
C LYS A 337 -1.72 10.59 4.37
N LEU A 338 -1.84 9.29 4.14
CA LEU A 338 -1.78 8.68 2.81
C LEU A 338 -3.09 7.95 2.52
N LEU A 339 -3.67 8.20 1.34
CA LEU A 339 -4.76 7.41 0.79
C LEU A 339 -4.27 6.68 -0.46
N THR A 340 -4.14 5.38 -0.37
CA THR A 340 -3.80 4.53 -1.50
C THR A 340 -5.08 4.10 -2.23
N GLN A 341 -5.26 4.60 -3.44
CA GLN A 341 -6.44 4.26 -4.25
C GLN A 341 -6.34 2.86 -4.83
N GLY A 342 -7.48 2.14 -4.79
CA GLY A 342 -7.63 0.86 -5.44
C GLY A 342 -7.61 0.96 -6.97
N MET A 343 -7.47 -0.18 -7.65
CA MET A 343 -7.43 -0.24 -9.11
C MET A 343 -8.83 -0.16 -9.71
N VAL A 344 -8.96 0.53 -10.87
CA VAL A 344 -10.17 0.47 -11.68
C VAL A 344 -10.05 -0.74 -12.61
N LEU A 345 -11.02 -1.65 -12.48
CA LEU A 345 -11.09 -2.89 -13.24
C LEU A 345 -12.25 -2.80 -14.27
N LYS A 346 -12.11 -3.49 -15.38
CA LYS A 346 -13.19 -3.75 -16.33
C LYS A 346 -13.12 -5.20 -16.77
N ASN A 347 -14.20 -5.93 -16.56
CA ASN A 347 -14.29 -7.38 -16.78
C ASN A 347 -13.22 -8.14 -15.96
N GLY A 348 -13.07 -7.80 -14.68
CA GLY A 348 -12.14 -8.42 -13.74
C GLY A 348 -10.66 -8.15 -14.00
N THR A 349 -10.31 -7.29 -14.97
CA THR A 349 -8.91 -6.98 -15.30
C THR A 349 -8.63 -5.48 -15.20
N LYS A 350 -7.38 -5.13 -14.79
CA LYS A 350 -6.94 -3.73 -14.74
C LYS A 350 -7.14 -3.05 -16.10
N MET A 351 -7.75 -1.87 -16.10
CA MET A 351 -7.84 -1.04 -17.32
C MET A 351 -6.47 -0.63 -17.81
N SER A 352 -6.18 -0.86 -19.09
CA SER A 352 -4.95 -0.40 -19.72
C SER A 352 -5.14 -0.19 -21.22
N LYS A 353 -4.40 0.77 -21.79
CA LYS A 353 -4.43 1.03 -23.25
C LYS A 353 -4.00 -0.20 -24.04
N SER A 354 -3.03 -0.96 -23.55
CA SER A 354 -2.53 -2.17 -24.22
C SER A 354 -3.57 -3.30 -24.30
N LYS A 355 -4.53 -3.33 -23.37
CA LYS A 355 -5.64 -4.31 -23.37
C LYS A 355 -6.89 -3.82 -24.11
N GLY A 356 -6.94 -2.55 -24.52
CA GLY A 356 -8.09 -1.96 -25.19
C GLY A 356 -9.37 -1.89 -24.34
N ASN A 357 -9.27 -2.04 -23.01
CA ASN A 357 -10.41 -2.07 -22.09
C ASN A 357 -10.60 -0.74 -21.32
N THR A 358 -9.99 0.34 -21.77
CA THR A 358 -10.14 1.67 -21.19
C THR A 358 -11.50 2.28 -21.53
N VAL A 359 -11.97 3.15 -20.63
CA VAL A 359 -13.18 3.97 -20.83
C VAL A 359 -12.74 5.42 -20.99
N ASP A 360 -13.20 6.07 -22.07
CA ASP A 360 -12.93 7.49 -22.28
C ASP A 360 -13.87 8.36 -21.41
N PRO A 361 -13.32 9.13 -20.46
CA PRO A 361 -14.13 10.04 -19.65
C PRO A 361 -14.93 11.07 -20.47
N ASN A 362 -14.42 11.50 -21.62
CA ASN A 362 -15.09 12.51 -22.46
C ASN A 362 -16.41 12.00 -23.01
N GLU A 363 -16.47 10.74 -23.43
CA GLU A 363 -17.73 10.14 -23.91
C GLU A 363 -18.78 10.04 -22.80
N LEU A 364 -18.34 9.69 -21.58
CA LEU A 364 -19.20 9.64 -20.41
C LEU A 364 -19.74 11.03 -20.04
N ILE A 365 -18.87 12.03 -20.01
CA ILE A 365 -19.22 13.40 -19.67
C ILE A 365 -20.21 13.95 -20.68
N LYS A 366 -19.99 13.70 -21.97
CA LYS A 366 -20.95 14.12 -23.04
C LYS A 366 -22.33 13.45 -22.88
N LYS A 367 -22.36 12.18 -22.49
CA LYS A 367 -23.62 11.41 -22.41
C LYS A 367 -24.38 11.63 -21.09
N TYR A 368 -23.67 11.68 -19.97
CA TYR A 368 -24.28 11.65 -18.63
C TYR A 368 -23.95 12.87 -17.76
N GLY A 369 -23.00 13.70 -18.16
CA GLY A 369 -22.47 14.81 -17.36
C GLY A 369 -21.35 14.41 -16.40
N ALA A 370 -20.50 15.38 -16.05
CA ALA A 370 -19.36 15.18 -15.16
C ALA A 370 -19.78 14.70 -13.75
N ASP A 371 -20.85 15.28 -13.22
CA ASP A 371 -21.37 14.93 -11.88
C ASP A 371 -21.81 13.46 -11.78
N THR A 372 -22.37 12.90 -12.87
CA THR A 372 -22.74 11.48 -12.90
C THR A 372 -21.50 10.59 -12.81
N ALA A 373 -20.45 10.91 -13.55
CA ALA A 373 -19.19 10.16 -13.52
C ALA A 373 -18.54 10.23 -12.13
N ARG A 374 -18.49 11.43 -11.53
CA ARG A 374 -17.99 11.65 -10.17
C ARG A 374 -18.77 10.85 -9.14
N LEU A 375 -20.10 10.95 -9.18
CA LEU A 375 -20.98 10.25 -8.25
C LEU A 375 -20.79 8.73 -8.34
N PHE A 376 -20.72 8.18 -9.55
CA PHE A 376 -20.52 6.75 -9.77
C PHE A 376 -19.20 6.27 -9.17
N ILE A 377 -18.08 6.93 -9.47
CA ILE A 377 -16.76 6.52 -8.99
C ILE A 377 -16.69 6.53 -7.46
N MET A 378 -17.23 7.59 -6.82
CA MET A 378 -17.18 7.72 -5.36
C MET A 378 -18.21 6.84 -4.63
N PHE A 379 -19.27 6.41 -5.33
CA PHE A 379 -20.29 5.53 -4.76
C PHE A 379 -19.99 4.04 -4.92
N ALA A 380 -19.33 3.63 -6.02
CA ALA A 380 -19.22 2.23 -6.41
C ALA A 380 -18.34 1.39 -5.47
N ALA A 381 -17.32 1.98 -4.86
CA ALA A 381 -16.42 1.30 -3.91
C ALA A 381 -15.78 2.29 -2.94
N PRO A 382 -15.32 1.84 -1.75
CA PRO A 382 -14.38 2.60 -0.92
C PRO A 382 -13.13 2.96 -1.74
N ALA A 383 -12.56 4.14 -1.51
CA ALA A 383 -11.42 4.64 -2.30
C ALA A 383 -10.19 3.70 -2.29
N GLU A 384 -9.98 2.95 -1.21
CA GLU A 384 -8.86 2.01 -1.04
C GLU A 384 -9.09 0.65 -1.72
N GLN A 385 -10.31 0.36 -2.15
CA GLN A 385 -10.67 -0.91 -2.77
C GLN A 385 -10.72 -0.79 -4.29
N SER A 386 -10.51 -1.92 -4.96
CA SER A 386 -10.66 -1.98 -6.41
C SER A 386 -12.12 -1.75 -6.82
N LEU A 387 -12.31 -0.91 -7.83
CA LEU A 387 -13.61 -0.57 -8.41
C LEU A 387 -13.82 -1.36 -9.70
N GLU A 388 -14.87 -2.17 -9.77
CA GLU A 388 -15.29 -2.80 -11.02
C GLU A 388 -16.18 -1.83 -11.81
N TRP A 389 -15.77 -1.53 -13.02
CA TRP A 389 -16.50 -0.63 -13.90
C TRP A 389 -17.86 -1.21 -14.31
N SER A 390 -18.92 -0.43 -14.17
CA SER A 390 -20.29 -0.84 -14.48
C SER A 390 -21.08 0.26 -15.20
N ASP A 391 -21.41 0.05 -16.47
CA ASP A 391 -22.26 0.98 -17.23
C ASP A 391 -23.66 1.12 -16.62
N LYS A 392 -24.21 0.03 -16.07
CA LYS A 392 -25.49 0.04 -15.32
C LYS A 392 -25.41 0.88 -14.05
N GLY A 393 -24.25 0.88 -13.38
CA GLY A 393 -23.99 1.71 -12.19
C GLY A 393 -24.01 3.20 -12.51
N ILE A 394 -23.42 3.58 -13.65
CA ILE A 394 -23.45 4.97 -14.16
C ILE A 394 -24.87 5.43 -14.46
N GLU A 395 -25.66 4.60 -15.15
CA GLU A 395 -27.07 4.90 -15.40
C GLU A 395 -27.88 5.03 -14.12
N GLY A 396 -27.58 4.24 -13.10
CA GLY A 396 -28.15 4.35 -11.76
C GLY A 396 -27.87 5.70 -11.12
N SER A 397 -26.62 6.14 -11.16
CA SER A 397 -26.17 7.45 -10.67
C SER A 397 -26.86 8.59 -11.41
N HIS A 398 -26.96 8.50 -12.74
CA HIS A 398 -27.65 9.50 -13.55
C HIS A 398 -29.15 9.60 -13.22
N ARG A 399 -29.85 8.47 -13.07
CA ARG A 399 -31.27 8.44 -12.65
C ARG A 399 -31.45 9.08 -11.26
N PHE A 400 -30.54 8.86 -10.34
CA PHE A 400 -30.60 9.49 -9.02
C PHE A 400 -30.49 11.02 -9.12
N LEU A 401 -29.54 11.55 -9.90
CA LEU A 401 -29.39 13.00 -10.09
C LEU A 401 -30.61 13.61 -10.77
N LYS A 402 -31.18 12.95 -11.80
CA LYS A 402 -32.41 13.37 -12.42
C LYS A 402 -33.61 13.37 -11.45
N LYS A 403 -33.70 12.36 -10.60
CA LYS A 403 -34.72 12.28 -9.54
C LYS A 403 -34.59 13.48 -8.58
N LEU A 404 -33.37 13.75 -8.10
CA LEU A 404 -33.10 14.89 -7.20
C LEU A 404 -33.52 16.20 -7.85
N TRP A 405 -33.12 16.44 -9.11
CA TRP A 405 -33.51 17.61 -9.88
C TRP A 405 -35.03 17.78 -9.97
N SER A 406 -35.73 16.73 -10.38
CA SER A 406 -37.20 16.76 -10.51
C SER A 406 -37.88 17.02 -9.18
N LEU A 407 -37.42 16.45 -8.09
CA LEU A 407 -38.03 16.64 -6.76
C LEU A 407 -37.81 18.06 -6.25
N THR A 408 -36.63 18.65 -6.46
CA THR A 408 -36.34 20.04 -6.08
C THR A 408 -37.17 21.00 -6.91
N PHE A 409 -37.33 20.75 -8.23
CA PHE A 409 -38.18 21.56 -9.11
C PHE A 409 -39.66 21.49 -8.69
N ILE A 410 -40.20 20.33 -8.34
CA ILE A 410 -41.56 20.19 -7.84
C ILE A 410 -41.72 20.97 -6.52
N HIS A 411 -40.75 20.90 -5.60
CA HIS A 411 -40.79 21.65 -4.36
C HIS A 411 -40.90 23.16 -4.58
N GLN A 412 -40.11 23.70 -5.51
CA GLN A 412 -40.11 25.14 -5.81
C GLN A 412 -41.44 25.64 -6.41
N ASN A 413 -42.07 24.80 -7.22
CA ASN A 413 -43.34 25.18 -7.88
C ASN A 413 -44.57 24.90 -7.01
N ASN A 414 -44.44 24.19 -5.90
CA ASN A 414 -45.51 23.89 -4.94
C ASN A 414 -45.22 24.56 -3.59
N SER A 415 -45.61 25.81 -3.45
CA SER A 415 -45.48 26.56 -2.19
C SER A 415 -46.56 26.22 -1.17
N GLU A 416 -47.64 25.54 -1.59
CA GLU A 416 -48.76 25.17 -0.72
C GLU A 416 -48.50 23.84 -0.01
N ASP A 417 -48.99 23.73 1.23
CA ASP A 417 -48.98 22.49 2.01
C ASP A 417 -50.14 21.59 1.55
N GLU A 418 -49.86 20.62 0.67
CA GLU A 418 -50.83 19.67 0.16
C GLU A 418 -51.09 18.52 1.12
N GLY A 419 -51.57 18.81 2.32
CA GLY A 419 -51.93 17.79 3.29
C GLY A 419 -51.18 17.91 4.62
N SER A 420 -51.60 17.10 5.60
CA SER A 420 -50.94 17.03 6.91
C SER A 420 -50.42 15.63 7.17
N ILE A 421 -49.14 15.52 7.37
CA ILE A 421 -48.55 14.32 7.98
C ILE A 421 -48.62 14.44 9.52
N SER A 422 -48.69 13.33 10.21
CA SER A 422 -48.72 13.30 11.65
C SER A 422 -47.42 13.86 12.26
N GLU A 423 -47.52 14.45 13.45
CA GLU A 423 -46.32 14.94 14.17
C GLU A 423 -45.27 13.83 14.35
N LYS A 424 -45.70 12.59 14.58
CA LYS A 424 -44.83 11.43 14.66
C LYS A 424 -44.06 11.19 13.35
N GLU A 425 -44.69 11.37 12.19
CA GLU A 425 -44.01 11.27 10.89
C GLU A 425 -43.05 12.40 10.64
N ILE A 426 -43.39 13.63 11.04
CA ILE A 426 -42.47 14.78 11.00
C ILE A 426 -41.21 14.50 11.82
N ASN A 427 -41.40 14.04 13.07
CA ASN A 427 -40.28 13.71 13.96
C ASN A 427 -39.41 12.59 13.37
N ASN A 428 -40.00 11.57 12.78
CA ASN A 428 -39.27 10.51 12.11
C ASN A 428 -38.45 11.02 10.89
N LEU A 429 -39.01 11.89 10.07
CA LEU A 429 -38.31 12.48 8.92
C LEU A 429 -37.16 13.39 9.38
N ARG A 430 -37.39 14.24 10.40
CA ARG A 430 -36.33 15.07 10.98
C ARG A 430 -35.24 14.22 11.63
N PHE A 431 -35.62 13.17 12.38
CA PHE A 431 -34.64 12.22 12.90
C PHE A 431 -33.78 11.62 11.78
N LYS A 432 -34.41 11.17 10.67
CA LYS A 432 -33.67 10.60 9.53
C LYS A 432 -32.74 11.63 8.90
N LEU A 433 -33.19 12.88 8.73
CA LEU A 433 -32.38 13.98 8.18
C LEU A 433 -31.14 14.20 9.05
N HIS A 434 -31.33 14.50 10.34
CA HIS A 434 -30.22 14.87 11.22
C HIS A 434 -29.28 13.69 11.55
N SER A 435 -29.80 12.46 11.61
CA SER A 435 -28.95 11.26 11.70
C SER A 435 -28.12 11.06 10.43
N THR A 436 -28.66 11.42 9.24
CA THR A 436 -27.92 11.38 7.99
C THR A 436 -26.82 12.44 7.96
N ILE A 437 -27.12 13.68 8.37
CA ILE A 437 -26.10 14.75 8.48
C ILE A 437 -24.94 14.29 9.36
N LYS A 438 -25.23 13.78 10.55
CA LYS A 438 -24.21 13.31 11.51
C LYS A 438 -23.36 12.17 10.90
N LYS A 439 -24.02 11.21 10.23
CA LYS A 439 -23.34 10.10 9.59
C LYS A 439 -22.47 10.54 8.40
N VAL A 440 -23.00 11.38 7.52
CA VAL A 440 -22.27 11.87 6.34
C VAL A 440 -21.07 12.71 6.78
N THR A 441 -21.22 13.54 7.81
CA THR A 441 -20.11 14.31 8.39
C THR A 441 -19.00 13.38 8.90
N ASP A 442 -19.32 12.34 9.68
CA ASP A 442 -18.35 11.37 10.16
C ASP A 442 -17.70 10.56 9.02
N ASP A 443 -18.50 10.15 8.03
CA ASP A 443 -18.03 9.40 6.86
C ASP A 443 -17.04 10.23 6.02
N LEU A 444 -17.22 11.56 5.91
CA LEU A 444 -16.32 12.44 5.15
C LEU A 444 -15.09 12.86 5.96
N ASP A 445 -15.28 13.33 7.20
CA ASP A 445 -14.22 13.92 7.99
C ASP A 445 -13.23 12.87 8.54
N ARG A 446 -13.75 11.83 9.16
CA ARG A 446 -12.95 10.84 9.88
C ARG A 446 -12.69 9.57 9.09
N ARG A 447 -13.71 9.03 8.40
CA ARG A 447 -13.66 7.69 7.80
C ARG A 447 -13.25 7.68 6.34
N ASN A 448 -13.38 8.79 5.62
CA ASN A 448 -13.22 8.87 4.16
C ASN A 448 -14.03 7.83 3.38
N SER A 449 -15.24 7.52 3.87
CA SER A 449 -16.11 6.48 3.33
C SER A 449 -17.18 7.11 2.43
N PHE A 450 -16.79 7.56 1.24
CA PHE A 450 -17.65 8.31 0.31
C PHE A 450 -18.89 7.52 -0.12
N ASN A 451 -18.73 6.22 -0.38
CA ASN A 451 -19.80 5.34 -0.80
C ASN A 451 -20.89 5.21 0.28
N THR A 452 -20.54 5.15 1.57
CA THR A 452 -21.52 5.08 2.66
C THR A 452 -22.20 6.43 2.89
N ALA A 453 -21.50 7.55 2.73
CA ALA A 453 -22.08 8.89 2.77
C ALA A 453 -23.14 9.05 1.68
N ILE A 454 -22.80 8.76 0.42
CA ILE A 454 -23.71 8.85 -0.73
C ILE A 454 -24.92 7.92 -0.53
N SER A 455 -24.70 6.67 -0.09
CA SER A 455 -25.77 5.73 0.21
C SER A 455 -26.77 6.28 1.24
N SER A 456 -26.26 6.91 2.31
CA SER A 456 -27.09 7.49 3.36
C SER A 456 -27.95 8.66 2.85
N ILE A 457 -27.40 9.48 1.93
CA ILE A 457 -28.15 10.57 1.29
C ILE A 457 -29.23 9.99 0.37
N MET A 458 -28.93 8.95 -0.40
CA MET A 458 -29.92 8.26 -1.24
C MET A 458 -31.04 7.65 -0.42
N GLU A 459 -30.76 7.02 0.72
CA GLU A 459 -31.74 6.49 1.65
C GLU A 459 -32.62 7.59 2.24
N LEU A 460 -32.04 8.76 2.58
CA LEU A 460 -32.79 9.91 3.07
C LEU A 460 -33.84 10.38 2.05
N ILE A 461 -33.42 10.60 0.79
CA ILE A 461 -34.33 11.00 -0.30
C ILE A 461 -35.42 9.94 -0.52
N ASN A 462 -35.08 8.65 -0.44
CA ASN A 462 -36.05 7.59 -0.58
C ASN A 462 -37.08 7.57 0.58
N ALA A 463 -36.65 7.86 1.81
CA ALA A 463 -37.55 7.97 2.96
C ALA A 463 -38.56 9.11 2.77
N TYR A 464 -38.12 10.27 2.31
CA TYR A 464 -39.01 11.41 2.02
C TYR A 464 -39.96 11.18 0.83
N THR A 465 -39.55 10.38 -0.17
CA THR A 465 -40.40 10.10 -1.35
C THR A 465 -41.33 8.90 -1.18
N LYS A 466 -41.15 8.12 -0.09
CA LYS A 466 -42.01 6.97 0.19
C LYS A 466 -43.36 7.43 0.73
N SER A 467 -44.43 6.79 0.27
CA SER A 467 -45.80 6.99 0.78
C SER A 467 -46.32 8.45 0.71
N ASN A 468 -45.95 9.20 -0.33
CA ASN A 468 -46.33 10.63 -0.54
C ASN A 468 -45.85 11.58 0.59
N ASN A 469 -44.97 11.16 1.47
CA ASN A 469 -44.47 11.99 2.59
C ASN A 469 -43.93 13.36 2.09
N LEU A 470 -43.30 13.41 0.92
CA LEU A 470 -42.79 14.66 0.36
C LEU A 470 -43.88 15.67 0.06
N ARG A 471 -45.02 15.24 -0.55
CA ARG A 471 -46.13 16.13 -0.88
C ARG A 471 -46.93 16.54 0.36
N ALA A 472 -47.08 15.61 1.29
CA ALA A 472 -47.85 15.83 2.52
C ALA A 472 -47.06 16.59 3.59
N SER A 473 -45.73 16.72 3.48
CA SER A 473 -44.91 17.48 4.43
C SER A 473 -44.97 18.98 4.16
N SER A 474 -44.80 19.78 5.21
CA SER A 474 -44.83 21.24 5.07
C SER A 474 -43.70 21.76 4.17
N TYR A 475 -43.92 22.90 3.53
CA TYR A 475 -42.91 23.56 2.70
C TYR A 475 -41.60 23.74 3.46
N LYS A 476 -41.66 24.17 4.74
CA LYS A 476 -40.49 24.37 5.60
C LYS A 476 -39.69 23.10 5.80
N LEU A 477 -40.33 21.95 6.03
CA LEU A 477 -39.64 20.66 6.21
C LEU A 477 -39.00 20.18 4.91
N ARG A 478 -39.67 20.38 3.76
CA ARG A 478 -39.11 20.08 2.43
C ARG A 478 -37.90 20.96 2.13
N GLN A 479 -37.97 22.26 2.43
CA GLN A 479 -36.90 23.21 2.24
C GLN A 479 -35.67 22.80 3.06
N GLU A 480 -35.87 22.55 4.36
CA GLU A 480 -34.79 22.07 5.26
C GLU A 480 -34.12 20.78 4.71
N MET A 481 -34.89 19.84 4.23
CA MET A 481 -34.36 18.59 3.66
C MET A 481 -33.53 18.85 2.40
N PHE A 482 -34.05 19.62 1.41
CA PHE A 482 -33.32 19.86 0.15
C PHE A 482 -32.06 20.66 0.35
N GLU A 483 -32.07 21.69 1.18
CA GLU A 483 -30.89 22.48 1.49
C GLU A 483 -29.77 21.60 2.05
N ASN A 484 -30.10 20.80 3.07
CA ASN A 484 -29.11 19.92 3.68
C ASN A 484 -28.60 18.82 2.73
N VAL A 485 -29.49 18.25 1.93
CA VAL A 485 -29.11 17.24 0.92
C VAL A 485 -28.16 17.82 -0.12
N ILE A 486 -28.45 19.02 -0.64
CA ILE A 486 -27.63 19.69 -1.65
C ILE A 486 -26.25 20.03 -1.06
N LEU A 487 -26.18 20.54 0.17
CA LEU A 487 -24.92 20.84 0.84
C LEU A 487 -24.09 19.57 1.06
N MET A 488 -24.71 18.47 1.52
CA MET A 488 -24.01 17.18 1.70
C MET A 488 -23.55 16.58 0.37
N LEU A 489 -24.25 16.82 -0.73
CA LEU A 489 -23.88 16.32 -2.06
C LEU A 489 -22.86 17.20 -2.78
N ASN A 490 -22.72 18.48 -2.39
CA ASN A 490 -21.86 19.43 -3.07
C ASN A 490 -20.40 18.96 -3.27
N PRO A 491 -19.73 18.32 -2.31
CA PRO A 491 -18.38 17.78 -2.53
C PRO A 491 -18.30 16.71 -3.62
N PHE A 492 -19.39 15.97 -3.86
CA PHE A 492 -19.46 14.88 -4.83
C PHE A 492 -19.89 15.35 -6.22
N VAL A 493 -20.93 16.18 -6.27
CA VAL A 493 -21.62 16.60 -7.52
C VAL A 493 -21.80 18.13 -7.54
N PRO A 494 -20.71 18.89 -7.68
CA PRO A 494 -20.72 20.34 -7.45
C PRO A 494 -21.59 21.10 -8.45
N HIS A 495 -21.68 20.67 -9.73
CA HIS A 495 -22.41 21.43 -10.76
C HIS A 495 -23.92 21.40 -10.53
N ILE A 496 -24.48 20.22 -10.30
CA ILE A 496 -25.92 20.09 -10.03
C ILE A 496 -26.26 20.69 -8.67
N SER A 497 -25.40 20.54 -7.67
CA SER A 497 -25.59 21.12 -6.33
C SER A 497 -25.65 22.65 -6.41
N LYS A 498 -24.74 23.29 -7.14
CA LYS A 498 -24.76 24.72 -7.36
C LYS A 498 -26.03 25.18 -8.07
N ALA A 499 -26.41 24.55 -9.16
CA ALA A 499 -27.59 24.90 -9.91
C ALA A 499 -28.90 24.75 -9.11
N LEU A 500 -29.02 23.69 -8.29
CA LEU A 500 -30.15 23.49 -7.39
C LEU A 500 -30.16 24.50 -6.23
N TRP A 501 -28.99 24.83 -5.67
CA TRP A 501 -28.86 25.77 -4.59
C TRP A 501 -29.24 27.21 -5.03
N GLU A 502 -28.76 27.66 -6.18
CA GLU A 502 -29.12 28.98 -6.75
C GLU A 502 -30.62 29.13 -6.94
N ASN A 503 -31.31 28.04 -7.24
CA ASN A 503 -32.76 28.05 -7.32
C ASN A 503 -33.43 28.13 -5.93
N LEU A 504 -32.92 27.43 -4.92
CA LEU A 504 -33.49 27.42 -3.56
C LEU A 504 -33.10 28.68 -2.74
N ARG A 505 -31.93 29.24 -3.00
CA ARG A 505 -31.32 30.37 -2.28
C ARG A 505 -30.64 31.33 -3.24
N PRO A 506 -31.41 32.07 -4.09
CA PRO A 506 -30.84 32.91 -5.15
C PRO A 506 -29.91 34.01 -4.63
N ASP A 507 -30.16 34.50 -3.41
CA ASP A 507 -29.38 35.59 -2.80
C ASP A 507 -28.16 35.10 -1.96
N SER A 508 -27.89 33.80 -1.93
CA SER A 508 -26.82 33.22 -1.09
C SER A 508 -26.04 32.19 -1.88
N PRO A 509 -24.83 32.49 -2.38
CA PRO A 509 -23.99 31.54 -3.10
C PRO A 509 -23.65 30.30 -2.26
N ILE A 510 -23.64 29.11 -2.87
CA ILE A 510 -23.36 27.85 -2.17
C ILE A 510 -21.95 27.84 -1.57
N GLU A 511 -21.02 28.56 -2.17
CA GLU A 511 -19.63 28.71 -1.73
C GLU A 511 -19.52 29.40 -0.35
N ASN A 512 -20.55 30.19 0.03
CA ASN A 512 -20.64 30.87 1.33
C ASN A 512 -21.48 30.09 2.35
N ALA A 513 -22.13 29.00 1.92
CA ALA A 513 -22.95 28.19 2.81
C ALA A 513 -22.07 27.36 3.76
N GLN A 514 -22.51 27.27 5.00
CA GLN A 514 -21.83 26.42 5.97
C GLN A 514 -22.23 24.95 5.82
N TRP A 515 -21.32 24.06 6.20
CA TRP A 515 -21.65 22.64 6.28
C TRP A 515 -22.79 22.39 7.26
N PRO A 516 -23.77 21.52 6.92
CA PRO A 516 -24.93 21.31 7.77
C PRO A 516 -24.57 20.70 9.12
N HIS A 517 -25.22 21.20 10.17
CA HIS A 517 -25.08 20.69 11.52
C HIS A 517 -26.34 19.90 11.94
N ALA A 518 -26.12 18.78 12.63
CA ALA A 518 -27.21 17.99 13.12
C ALA A 518 -27.89 18.70 14.32
N ASP A 519 -29.23 18.79 14.30
CA ASP A 519 -30.03 19.18 15.46
C ASP A 519 -30.11 18.02 16.45
N GLU A 520 -29.47 18.15 17.60
CA GLU A 520 -29.45 17.10 18.63
C GLU A 520 -30.86 16.81 19.20
N ASN A 521 -31.77 17.80 19.18
CA ASN A 521 -33.16 17.57 19.61
C ASN A 521 -33.91 16.67 18.63
N ALA A 522 -33.65 16.80 17.33
CA ALA A 522 -34.22 15.92 16.32
C ALA A 522 -33.67 14.49 16.36
N LEU A 523 -32.55 14.29 17.06
CA LEU A 523 -31.95 12.95 17.26
C LEU A 523 -32.50 12.20 18.49
N ILE A 524 -33.33 12.83 19.28
CA ILE A 524 -34.03 12.17 20.40
C ILE A 524 -35.13 11.28 19.82
N LYS A 525 -35.03 9.97 20.03
CA LYS A 525 -36.08 9.04 19.65
C LYS A 525 -37.09 8.92 20.78
N ASP A 526 -38.34 9.19 20.50
CA ASP A 526 -39.42 8.92 21.43
C ASP A 526 -39.68 7.42 21.61
N GLU A 527 -39.35 6.63 20.59
CA GLU A 527 -39.53 5.18 20.58
C GLU A 527 -38.24 4.44 20.15
N ILE A 528 -37.92 3.36 20.83
CA ILE A 528 -36.78 2.49 20.55
C ILE A 528 -37.28 1.06 20.37
N SER A 529 -36.80 0.38 19.34
CA SER A 529 -37.03 -1.06 19.16
C SER A 529 -36.05 -1.86 20.01
N ILE A 530 -36.60 -2.65 20.94
CA ILE A 530 -35.84 -3.57 21.77
C ILE A 530 -36.11 -5.02 21.39
N VAL A 531 -35.12 -5.86 21.64
CA VAL A 531 -35.20 -7.31 21.38
C VAL A 531 -35.82 -8.04 22.57
N LEU A 532 -36.75 -8.95 22.31
CA LEU A 532 -37.33 -9.84 23.31
C LEU A 532 -36.74 -11.25 23.16
N GLN A 533 -36.15 -11.74 24.24
CA GLN A 533 -35.56 -13.07 24.30
C GLN A 533 -36.28 -13.93 25.34
N VAL A 534 -36.34 -15.24 25.07
CA VAL A 534 -36.75 -16.26 26.04
C VAL A 534 -35.60 -17.26 26.16
N ASN A 535 -35.06 -17.43 27.37
CA ASN A 535 -33.87 -18.25 27.66
C ASN A 535 -32.70 -17.93 26.70
N GLY A 536 -32.46 -16.63 26.44
CA GLY A 536 -31.37 -16.16 25.58
C GLY A 536 -31.61 -16.26 24.06
N LYS A 537 -32.75 -16.84 23.62
CA LYS A 537 -33.07 -16.95 22.18
C LYS A 537 -34.04 -15.85 21.78
N LEU A 538 -33.73 -15.15 20.65
CA LEU A 538 -34.61 -14.14 20.06
C LEU A 538 -36.00 -14.72 19.74
N ARG A 539 -37.06 -14.02 20.16
CA ARG A 539 -38.44 -14.44 19.93
C ARG A 539 -39.32 -13.36 19.32
N ALA A 540 -39.05 -12.10 19.65
CA ALA A 540 -39.76 -10.94 19.12
C ALA A 540 -38.91 -9.67 19.23
N SER A 541 -39.40 -8.59 18.63
CA SER A 541 -39.00 -7.22 18.93
C SER A 541 -40.24 -6.39 19.25
N MET A 542 -40.11 -5.40 20.11
CA MET A 542 -41.18 -4.46 20.40
C MET A 542 -40.65 -3.03 20.46
N LEU A 543 -41.52 -2.07 20.15
CA LEU A 543 -41.27 -0.66 20.35
C LEU A 543 -41.60 -0.28 21.79
N ILE A 544 -40.68 0.45 22.42
CA ILE A 544 -40.87 1.03 23.76
C ILE A 544 -40.68 2.54 23.66
N SER A 545 -41.39 3.31 24.46
CA SER A 545 -41.08 4.72 24.67
C SER A 545 -39.80 4.86 25.50
N THR A 546 -38.99 5.88 25.19
CA THR A 546 -37.80 6.24 25.98
C THR A 546 -38.18 6.71 27.39
N GLN A 547 -39.45 7.06 27.60
CA GLN A 547 -40.02 7.45 28.89
C GLN A 547 -40.58 6.27 29.67
N ASP A 548 -40.70 5.09 29.03
CA ASP A 548 -41.21 3.89 29.72
C ASP A 548 -40.27 3.46 30.86
N THR A 549 -40.81 3.18 31.99
CA THR A 549 -40.09 2.59 33.13
C THR A 549 -39.72 1.12 32.83
N GLU A 550 -38.73 0.60 33.54
CA GLU A 550 -38.34 -0.82 33.40
C GLU A 550 -39.52 -1.77 33.65
N GLU A 551 -40.39 -1.41 34.59
CA GLU A 551 -41.58 -2.20 34.94
C GLU A 551 -42.61 -2.19 33.81
N GLU A 552 -42.89 -1.04 33.23
CA GLU A 552 -43.77 -0.92 32.05
C GLU A 552 -43.22 -1.68 30.83
N ILE A 553 -41.93 -1.59 30.59
CA ILE A 553 -41.26 -2.33 29.50
C ILE A 553 -41.40 -3.84 29.70
N LYS A 554 -41.17 -4.33 30.92
CA LYS A 554 -41.35 -5.75 31.25
C LYS A 554 -42.80 -6.20 31.10
N ALA A 555 -43.74 -5.38 31.53
CA ALA A 555 -45.16 -5.64 31.36
C ALA A 555 -45.58 -5.71 29.89
N LYS A 556 -45.16 -4.72 29.07
CA LYS A 556 -45.37 -4.68 27.60
C LYS A 556 -44.76 -5.90 26.90
N ALA A 557 -43.59 -6.36 27.36
CA ALA A 557 -42.92 -7.54 26.80
C ALA A 557 -43.74 -8.82 26.99
N LEU A 558 -44.38 -9.00 28.16
CA LEU A 558 -45.22 -10.16 28.45
C LEU A 558 -46.53 -10.16 27.65
N LEU A 559 -47.01 -9.01 27.21
CA LEU A 559 -48.23 -8.89 26.41
C LEU A 559 -48.02 -9.28 24.94
N GLN A 560 -46.76 -9.39 24.46
CA GLN A 560 -46.47 -9.75 23.08
C GLN A 560 -46.87 -11.20 22.78
N GLU A 561 -47.65 -11.42 21.73
CA GLU A 561 -48.19 -12.76 21.38
C GLU A 561 -47.10 -13.82 21.22
N ASN A 562 -45.98 -13.47 20.58
CA ASN A 562 -44.87 -14.38 20.41
C ASN A 562 -44.16 -14.74 21.73
N ILE A 563 -44.28 -13.92 22.76
CA ILE A 563 -43.73 -14.18 24.09
C ILE A 563 -44.74 -15.01 24.90
N LYS A 564 -46.03 -14.69 24.81
CA LYS A 564 -47.10 -15.45 25.48
C LYS A 564 -47.05 -16.96 25.18
N LYS A 565 -46.70 -17.35 23.95
CA LYS A 565 -46.52 -18.76 23.55
C LYS A 565 -45.54 -19.52 24.44
N TYR A 566 -44.57 -18.84 25.03
CA TYR A 566 -43.55 -19.44 25.89
C TYR A 566 -43.83 -19.22 27.38
N THR A 567 -44.58 -18.18 27.76
CA THR A 567 -44.79 -17.80 29.16
C THR A 567 -46.08 -18.31 29.75
N ASN A 568 -47.15 -18.58 28.95
CA ASN A 568 -48.46 -19.01 29.45
C ASN A 568 -48.42 -20.35 30.21
N ASN A 569 -47.55 -21.29 29.83
CA ASN A 569 -47.47 -22.63 30.43
C ASN A 569 -46.17 -22.84 31.24
N ASN A 570 -45.35 -21.82 31.42
CA ASN A 570 -44.05 -21.93 32.08
C ASN A 570 -43.88 -20.87 33.17
N LYS A 571 -43.34 -21.26 34.32
CA LYS A 571 -43.07 -20.33 35.42
C LYS A 571 -41.89 -19.41 35.04
N ILE A 572 -42.11 -18.10 35.06
CA ILE A 572 -41.06 -17.10 34.88
C ILE A 572 -40.19 -17.08 36.14
N ILE A 573 -38.89 -17.31 35.98
CA ILE A 573 -37.89 -17.28 37.04
C ILE A 573 -37.37 -15.86 37.25
N LYS A 574 -37.02 -15.19 36.15
CA LYS A 574 -36.41 -13.85 36.17
C LYS A 574 -36.62 -13.13 34.83
N MET A 575 -36.78 -11.81 34.88
CA MET A 575 -36.73 -10.93 33.70
C MET A 575 -35.54 -9.98 33.83
N ILE A 576 -34.69 -9.98 32.81
CA ILE A 576 -33.48 -9.14 32.75
C ILE A 576 -33.72 -8.09 31.68
N TYR A 577 -33.76 -6.83 32.06
CA TYR A 577 -33.79 -5.71 31.13
C TYR A 577 -32.41 -5.12 30.98
N VAL A 578 -31.94 -5.04 29.74
CA VAL A 578 -30.72 -4.28 29.37
C VAL A 578 -31.21 -3.00 28.71
N LYS A 579 -30.94 -1.87 29.35
CA LYS A 579 -31.47 -0.54 28.98
C LYS A 579 -31.34 -0.29 27.49
N ASN A 580 -32.47 -0.01 26.83
CA ASN A 580 -32.57 0.33 25.40
C ASN A 580 -32.04 -0.74 24.42
N LYS A 581 -31.86 -1.99 24.85
CA LYS A 581 -31.35 -3.08 24.00
C LYS A 581 -32.28 -4.31 23.98
N LEU A 582 -32.53 -4.91 25.13
CA LEU A 582 -33.31 -6.16 25.18
C LEU A 582 -33.99 -6.41 26.52
N VAL A 583 -35.02 -7.24 26.45
CA VAL A 583 -35.57 -7.94 27.64
C VAL A 583 -35.37 -9.44 27.43
N ASN A 584 -34.69 -10.10 28.37
CA ASN A 584 -34.55 -11.55 28.39
C ASN A 584 -35.42 -12.15 29.50
N ILE A 585 -36.35 -13.00 29.12
CA ILE A 585 -37.31 -13.68 30.03
C ILE A 585 -36.77 -15.08 30.25
N VAL A 586 -36.40 -15.39 31.49
CA VAL A 586 -35.92 -16.71 31.89
C VAL A 586 -37.09 -17.48 32.43
N ILE A 587 -37.43 -18.58 31.78
CA ILE A 587 -38.50 -19.49 32.18
C ILE A 587 -37.94 -20.84 32.62
N LYS A 588 -38.65 -21.52 33.53
CA LYS A 588 -38.33 -22.90 33.91
C LYS A 588 -38.87 -23.81 32.81
N ASN A 589 -38.01 -24.63 32.21
CA ASN A 589 -38.43 -25.69 31.29
C ASN A 589 -39.15 -26.77 32.03
#